data_c86370af698956babcfb5a913b5ef444
#
_entry.id   c86370af698956babcfb5a913b5ef444
#
_cell.length_a   1.000
_cell.length_b   1.000
_cell.length_c   1.000
_cell.angle_alpha   90.00
_cell.angle_beta   90.00
_cell.angle_gamma   90.00
#
_symmetry.space_group_name_H-M   'P 1'
#
loop_
_entity.id
_entity.type
_entity.pdbx_description
1 polymer ?
#
loop_
_entity_poly.entity_id
_entity_poly.type
_entity_poly.pdbx_seq_one_letter_code
_entity_poly.pdbx_strand_id
1 'polypeptide(L)'
;MSYFFVYLRKLWLRIYIPILYKDKKQRKAVLKQKTTILEKSYLARYLPALKNDIPAAKNTNNTIFVCWLQGMENAPSVVKKCYESICRQCPNYKIVVITKQNMAEYVTFPDYIIKKYQAGLITNTHFSDILRVSLLAKHGGIWLDSTVFLSAPLPKEVTDADFFAYRCHSEHISNNSWLLKSKSNHPLMINMQNLLFTYWKKENRLINYFLYHIFFDLMIENNQQCFDLWQKTPVLFDDCYKLEANFFTPYSRELWQQINAETTIHKLSYKYKKQPQPNSFLQMFLENKLGV
;
A
#
# COMPACT_ATOMS: atom_id res chain seq x y z
N MET A 1 18.84 7.46 19.96
CA MET A 1 19.56 7.66 18.67
C MET A 1 18.85 8.78 17.91
N SER A 2 19.56 9.80 17.41
CA SER A 2 18.93 10.90 16.64
C SER A 2 18.71 10.50 15.17
N TYR A 3 17.79 11.19 14.45
CA TYR A 3 17.61 11.03 13.00
C TYR A 3 18.93 11.29 12.24
N PHE A 4 19.65 12.33 12.65
CA PHE A 4 20.95 12.68 12.07
C PHE A 4 21.98 11.54 12.17
N PHE A 5 22.02 10.84 13.29
CA PHE A 5 22.90 9.68 13.49
C PHE A 5 22.51 8.51 12.55
N VAL A 6 21.22 8.26 12.38
CA VAL A 6 20.74 7.23 11.42
C VAL A 6 21.16 7.59 9.99
N TYR A 7 21.03 8.86 9.62
CA TYR A 7 21.42 9.35 8.29
C TYR A 7 22.92 9.17 8.05
N LEU A 8 23.78 9.60 8.99
CA LEU A 8 25.23 9.41 8.90
C LEU A 8 25.62 7.94 8.81
N ARG A 9 24.98 7.08 9.60
CA ARG A 9 25.28 5.65 9.58
C ARG A 9 24.84 4.98 8.27
N LYS A 10 23.74 5.43 7.66
CA LYS A 10 23.35 4.98 6.31
C LYS A 10 24.38 5.40 5.25
N LEU A 11 24.89 6.63 5.30
CA LEU A 11 25.96 7.10 4.42
C LEU A 11 27.23 6.25 4.60
N TRP A 12 27.64 6.01 5.83
CA TRP A 12 28.79 5.16 6.13
C TRP A 12 28.61 3.74 5.57
N LEU A 13 27.43 3.12 5.75
CA LEU A 13 27.15 1.79 5.18
C LEU A 13 27.25 1.77 3.65
N ARG A 14 26.81 2.84 2.95
CA ARG A 14 26.91 2.96 1.48
C ARG A 14 28.36 3.04 0.99
N ILE A 15 29.29 3.56 1.81
CA ILE A 15 30.71 3.64 1.50
C ILE A 15 31.42 2.33 1.88
N TYR A 16 31.14 1.80 3.05
CA TYR A 16 31.86 0.68 3.63
C TYR A 16 31.49 -0.68 3.05
N ILE A 17 30.20 -0.95 2.80
CA ILE A 17 29.74 -2.24 2.27
C ILE A 17 30.33 -2.55 0.88
N PRO A 18 30.44 -1.60 -0.08
CA PRO A 18 31.12 -1.84 -1.35
C PRO A 18 32.60 -2.22 -1.22
N ILE A 19 33.26 -1.83 -0.15
CA ILE A 19 34.67 -2.19 0.12
C ILE A 19 34.77 -3.65 0.56
N LEU A 20 33.81 -4.10 1.37
CA LEU A 20 33.85 -5.48 1.93
C LEU A 20 33.32 -6.55 0.96
N TYR A 21 32.38 -6.19 0.10
CA TYR A 21 31.69 -7.15 -0.77
C TYR A 21 31.92 -6.78 -2.24
N LYS A 22 32.58 -7.66 -3.01
CA LYS A 22 32.86 -7.46 -4.44
C LYS A 22 31.61 -7.67 -5.32
N ASP A 23 30.78 -8.65 -5.00
CA ASP A 23 29.58 -8.98 -5.76
C ASP A 23 28.48 -7.92 -5.59
N LYS A 24 27.93 -7.43 -6.72
CA LYS A 24 26.93 -6.35 -6.75
C LYS A 24 25.60 -6.77 -6.11
N LYS A 25 25.16 -8.03 -6.31
CA LYS A 25 23.88 -8.55 -5.77
C LYS A 25 24.01 -8.70 -4.26
N GLN A 26 25.12 -9.28 -3.79
CA GLN A 26 25.42 -9.43 -2.37
C GLN A 26 25.54 -8.07 -1.66
N ARG A 27 26.26 -7.10 -2.26
CA ARG A 27 26.32 -5.71 -1.73
C ARG A 27 24.94 -5.11 -1.52
N LYS A 28 24.07 -5.23 -2.53
CA LYS A 28 22.70 -4.67 -2.46
C LYS A 28 21.89 -5.32 -1.35
N ALA A 29 21.99 -6.65 -1.19
CA ALA A 29 21.29 -7.40 -0.16
C ALA A 29 21.77 -7.00 1.25
N VAL A 30 23.07 -7.02 1.50
CA VAL A 30 23.67 -6.65 2.79
C VAL A 30 23.38 -5.19 3.15
N LEU A 31 23.50 -4.26 2.21
CA LEU A 31 23.17 -2.86 2.44
C LEU A 31 21.70 -2.68 2.81
N LYS A 32 20.80 -3.34 2.10
CA LYS A 32 19.37 -3.32 2.39
C LYS A 32 19.10 -3.87 3.79
N GLN A 33 19.64 -5.03 4.13
CA GLN A 33 19.47 -5.66 5.44
C GLN A 33 19.97 -4.75 6.59
N LYS A 34 21.19 -4.23 6.49
CA LYS A 34 21.77 -3.35 7.52
C LYS A 34 21.01 -2.04 7.69
N THR A 35 20.54 -1.44 6.58
CA THR A 35 19.74 -0.22 6.66
C THR A 35 18.37 -0.49 7.26
N THR A 36 17.70 -1.60 6.94
CA THR A 36 16.41 -1.99 7.53
C THR A 36 16.54 -2.21 9.04
N ILE A 37 17.58 -2.91 9.51
CA ILE A 37 17.82 -3.10 10.94
C ILE A 37 18.01 -1.75 11.65
N LEU A 38 18.79 -0.84 11.06
CA LEU A 38 19.03 0.49 11.62
C LEU A 38 17.73 1.31 11.68
N GLU A 39 16.89 1.23 10.65
CA GLU A 39 15.60 1.93 10.60
C GLU A 39 14.60 1.34 11.60
N LYS A 40 14.47 0.02 11.69
CA LYS A 40 13.64 -0.65 12.71
C LYS A 40 14.09 -0.23 14.12
N SER A 41 15.39 -0.28 14.40
CA SER A 41 15.95 0.16 15.69
C SER A 41 15.65 1.63 16.01
N TYR A 42 15.68 2.51 15.00
CA TYR A 42 15.28 3.90 15.18
C TYR A 42 13.77 4.05 15.45
N LEU A 43 12.95 3.34 14.67
CA LEU A 43 11.49 3.45 14.70
C LEU A 43 10.88 2.77 15.93
N ALA A 44 11.58 1.83 16.58
CA ALA A 44 11.14 1.18 17.82
C ALA A 44 10.80 2.17 18.94
N ARG A 45 11.34 3.40 18.92
CA ARG A 45 10.99 4.48 19.87
C ARG A 45 9.52 4.90 19.83
N TYR A 46 8.80 4.57 18.75
CA TYR A 46 7.38 4.90 18.58
C TYR A 46 6.47 3.78 19.06
N LEU A 47 6.98 2.59 19.39
CA LEU A 47 6.22 1.45 19.92
C LEU A 47 5.38 1.77 21.18
N PRO A 48 5.77 2.71 22.06
CA PRO A 48 4.90 3.12 23.15
C PRO A 48 3.56 3.75 22.72
N ALA A 49 3.38 4.07 21.42
CA ALA A 49 2.10 4.49 20.87
C ALA A 49 1.14 3.32 20.59
N LEU A 50 1.62 2.08 20.62
CA LEU A 50 0.77 0.90 20.48
C LEU A 50 -0.15 0.75 21.68
N LYS A 51 -1.38 0.36 21.40
CA LYS A 51 -2.41 0.05 22.40
C LYS A 51 -2.65 -1.45 22.43
N ASN A 52 -2.81 -1.99 23.61
CA ASN A 52 -3.30 -3.34 23.85
C ASN A 52 -4.82 -3.32 24.06
N ASP A 53 -5.46 -4.48 23.99
CA ASP A 53 -6.84 -4.69 24.33
C ASP A 53 -7.84 -3.76 23.62
N ILE A 54 -7.53 -3.41 22.35
CA ILE A 54 -8.47 -2.67 21.51
C ILE A 54 -9.68 -3.58 21.27
N PRO A 55 -10.91 -3.12 21.59
CA PRO A 55 -12.11 -3.93 21.36
C PRO A 55 -12.24 -4.36 19.90
N ALA A 56 -12.73 -5.59 19.69
CA ALA A 56 -12.98 -6.10 18.36
C ALA A 56 -13.88 -5.15 17.55
N ALA A 57 -13.54 -4.98 16.29
CA ALA A 57 -14.28 -4.15 15.37
C ALA A 57 -15.73 -4.65 15.19
N LYS A 58 -16.71 -3.75 15.27
CA LYS A 58 -18.13 -4.12 15.28
C LYS A 58 -18.79 -4.12 13.91
N ASN A 59 -18.38 -3.23 13.00
CA ASN A 59 -19.13 -2.99 11.76
C ASN A 59 -18.30 -3.27 10.52
N THR A 60 -18.91 -3.97 9.54
CA THR A 60 -18.48 -4.00 8.14
C THR A 60 -19.13 -2.82 7.42
N ASN A 61 -18.35 -2.12 6.62
CA ASN A 61 -18.84 -1.06 5.74
C ASN A 61 -18.65 -1.50 4.28
N ASN A 62 -19.71 -1.49 3.50
CA ASN A 62 -19.68 -1.81 2.06
C ASN A 62 -19.21 -0.61 1.23
N THR A 63 -18.14 0.04 1.66
CA THR A 63 -17.54 1.15 0.94
C THR A 63 -16.16 0.76 0.43
N ILE A 64 -15.91 1.06 -0.84
CA ILE A 64 -14.56 1.00 -1.42
C ILE A 64 -14.05 2.44 -1.57
N PHE A 65 -12.90 2.71 -0.95
CA PHE A 65 -12.20 3.98 -1.08
C PHE A 65 -11.10 3.87 -2.14
N VAL A 66 -11.14 4.77 -3.11
CA VAL A 66 -10.09 4.99 -4.11
C VAL A 66 -9.60 6.42 -3.95
N CYS A 67 -8.31 6.67 -4.02
CA CYS A 67 -7.80 8.03 -3.88
C CYS A 67 -7.14 8.54 -5.16
N TRP A 68 -7.62 9.67 -5.64
CA TRP A 68 -6.96 10.49 -6.65
C TRP A 68 -7.16 11.97 -6.29
N LEU A 69 -6.17 12.55 -5.61
CA LEU A 69 -6.30 13.86 -4.96
C LEU A 69 -6.65 15.02 -5.92
N GLN A 70 -6.37 14.85 -7.22
CA GLN A 70 -6.63 15.85 -8.26
C GLN A 70 -8.02 15.72 -8.91
N GLY A 71 -8.82 14.73 -8.52
CA GLY A 71 -10.06 14.35 -9.18
C GLY A 71 -9.86 13.34 -10.32
N MET A 72 -10.78 12.38 -10.46
CA MET A 72 -10.65 11.27 -11.41
C MET A 72 -10.66 11.75 -12.87
N GLU A 73 -11.29 12.89 -13.16
CA GLU A 73 -11.28 13.54 -14.48
C GLU A 73 -9.85 13.87 -14.96
N ASN A 74 -8.95 14.19 -14.02
CA ASN A 74 -7.55 14.53 -14.28
C ASN A 74 -6.61 13.30 -14.19
N ALA A 75 -7.16 12.10 -14.01
CA ALA A 75 -6.36 10.90 -13.86
C ALA A 75 -5.82 10.39 -15.22
N PRO A 76 -4.62 9.76 -15.25
CA PRO A 76 -4.11 9.07 -16.41
C PRO A 76 -5.06 7.95 -16.89
N SER A 77 -5.00 7.60 -18.18
CA SER A 77 -5.90 6.60 -18.79
C SER A 77 -5.88 5.25 -18.04
N VAL A 78 -4.70 4.77 -17.62
CA VAL A 78 -4.59 3.52 -16.82
C VAL A 78 -5.39 3.63 -15.51
N VAL A 79 -5.31 4.77 -14.81
CA VAL A 79 -6.03 5.00 -13.55
C VAL A 79 -7.54 5.05 -13.79
N LYS A 80 -7.99 5.72 -14.87
CA LYS A 80 -9.42 5.74 -15.26
C LYS A 80 -9.93 4.34 -15.55
N LYS A 81 -9.18 3.52 -16.30
CA LYS A 81 -9.54 2.13 -16.59
C LYS A 81 -9.60 1.25 -15.34
N CYS A 82 -8.68 1.43 -14.40
CA CYS A 82 -8.73 0.76 -13.11
C CYS A 82 -10.01 1.15 -12.35
N TYR A 83 -10.31 2.44 -12.25
CA TYR A 83 -11.52 2.92 -11.59
C TYR A 83 -12.81 2.39 -12.25
N GLU A 84 -12.90 2.42 -13.59
CA GLU A 84 -14.01 1.84 -14.36
C GLU A 84 -14.19 0.35 -14.04
N SER A 85 -13.09 -0.40 -13.91
CA SER A 85 -13.14 -1.82 -13.56
C SER A 85 -13.68 -2.05 -12.14
N ILE A 86 -13.26 -1.24 -11.17
CA ILE A 86 -13.76 -1.30 -9.79
C ILE A 86 -15.28 -1.05 -9.77
N CYS A 87 -15.76 -0.03 -10.46
CA CYS A 87 -17.19 0.27 -10.54
C CYS A 87 -17.98 -0.89 -11.18
N ARG A 88 -17.43 -1.52 -12.23
CA ARG A 88 -18.08 -2.63 -12.92
C ARG A 88 -18.09 -3.92 -12.10
N GLN A 89 -16.99 -4.23 -11.42
CA GLN A 89 -16.83 -5.50 -10.70
C GLN A 89 -17.36 -5.47 -9.25
N CYS A 90 -17.63 -4.28 -8.72
CA CYS A 90 -18.11 -4.11 -7.34
C CYS A 90 -19.43 -3.32 -7.28
N PRO A 91 -20.50 -3.73 -8.02
CA PRO A 91 -21.75 -2.95 -8.12
C PRO A 91 -22.50 -2.82 -6.78
N ASN A 92 -22.28 -3.74 -5.85
CA ASN A 92 -22.90 -3.74 -4.52
C ASN A 92 -22.15 -2.91 -3.48
N TYR A 93 -21.07 -2.24 -3.88
CA TYR A 93 -20.28 -1.38 -3.01
C TYR A 93 -20.51 0.10 -3.33
N LYS A 94 -20.54 0.94 -2.30
CA LYS A 94 -20.43 2.38 -2.47
C LYS A 94 -18.98 2.72 -2.82
N ILE A 95 -18.72 3.14 -4.06
CA ILE A 95 -17.37 3.56 -4.47
C ILE A 95 -17.20 5.04 -4.13
N VAL A 96 -16.21 5.37 -3.31
CA VAL A 96 -15.88 6.74 -2.91
C VAL A 96 -14.51 7.11 -3.43
N VAL A 97 -14.47 8.08 -4.35
CA VAL A 97 -13.20 8.69 -4.78
C VAL A 97 -12.83 9.80 -3.80
N ILE A 98 -11.73 9.62 -3.10
CA ILE A 98 -11.19 10.65 -2.20
C ILE A 98 -10.34 11.63 -3.01
N THR A 99 -10.69 12.90 -2.91
CA THR A 99 -10.02 14.04 -3.54
C THR A 99 -9.57 15.04 -2.48
N LYS A 100 -8.83 16.08 -2.87
CA LYS A 100 -8.49 17.19 -1.95
C LYS A 100 -9.73 17.93 -1.44
N GLN A 101 -10.80 18.01 -2.26
CA GLN A 101 -12.00 18.74 -1.94
C GLN A 101 -12.87 18.03 -0.91
N ASN A 102 -13.05 16.70 -1.04
CA ASN A 102 -14.00 15.96 -0.19
C ASN A 102 -13.34 15.20 0.97
N MET A 103 -12.02 15.14 1.03
CA MET A 103 -11.29 14.35 2.04
C MET A 103 -11.72 14.70 3.48
N ALA A 104 -11.96 15.97 3.78
CA ALA A 104 -12.33 16.44 5.11
C ALA A 104 -13.72 15.94 5.58
N GLU A 105 -14.58 15.53 4.65
CA GLU A 105 -15.91 14.94 4.95
C GLU A 105 -15.74 13.52 5.55
N TYR A 106 -14.70 12.81 5.16
CA TYR A 106 -14.46 11.42 5.55
C TYR A 106 -13.51 11.30 6.75
N VAL A 107 -12.46 12.11 6.80
CA VAL A 107 -11.43 11.97 7.83
C VAL A 107 -10.92 13.32 8.30
N THR A 108 -10.72 13.42 9.62
CA THR A 108 -10.08 14.59 10.25
C THR A 108 -8.68 14.17 10.71
N PHE A 109 -7.69 14.95 10.33
CA PHE A 109 -6.30 14.75 10.75
C PHE A 109 -5.91 15.75 11.84
N PRO A 110 -4.96 15.38 12.73
CA PRO A 110 -4.33 16.36 13.58
C PRO A 110 -3.69 17.51 12.76
N ASP A 111 -3.76 18.73 13.27
CA ASP A 111 -3.28 19.94 12.57
C ASP A 111 -1.84 19.81 12.07
N TYR A 112 -0.96 19.16 12.86
CA TYR A 112 0.44 19.00 12.47
C TYR A 112 0.61 18.10 11.22
N ILE A 113 -0.29 17.15 10.97
CA ILE A 113 -0.29 16.33 9.73
C ILE A 113 -0.59 17.23 8.54
N ILE A 114 -1.68 18.02 8.63
CA ILE A 114 -2.11 18.91 7.54
C ILE A 114 -1.04 19.96 7.26
N LYS A 115 -0.52 20.63 8.30
CA LYS A 115 0.56 21.64 8.17
C LYS A 115 1.80 21.05 7.50
N LYS A 116 2.24 19.85 7.89
CA LYS A 116 3.41 19.18 7.29
C LYS A 116 3.15 18.73 5.86
N TYR A 117 1.95 18.27 5.54
CA TYR A 117 1.57 17.94 4.18
C TYR A 117 1.57 19.18 3.27
N GLN A 118 0.95 20.27 3.71
CA GLN A 118 0.94 21.57 3.00
C GLN A 118 2.34 22.15 2.80
N ALA A 119 3.22 21.98 3.77
CA ALA A 119 4.63 22.40 3.71
C ALA A 119 5.51 21.47 2.84
N GLY A 120 4.94 20.39 2.22
CA GLY A 120 5.68 19.44 1.39
C GLY A 120 6.61 18.49 2.16
N LEU A 121 6.55 18.48 3.50
CA LEU A 121 7.32 17.54 4.33
C LEU A 121 6.78 16.12 4.24
N ILE A 122 5.46 15.97 4.04
CA ILE A 122 4.79 14.70 3.76
C ILE A 122 4.46 14.69 2.27
N THR A 123 5.03 13.75 1.52
CA THR A 123 4.75 13.59 0.07
C THR A 123 3.34 13.07 -0.16
N ASN A 124 2.75 13.27 -1.34
CA ASN A 124 1.44 12.74 -1.71
C ASN A 124 1.34 11.22 -1.51
N THR A 125 2.39 10.48 -1.86
CA THR A 125 2.42 9.02 -1.70
C THR A 125 2.33 8.64 -0.23
N HIS A 126 3.14 9.26 0.63
CA HIS A 126 3.12 8.93 2.05
C HIS A 126 1.88 9.47 2.76
N PHE A 127 1.34 10.61 2.32
CA PHE A 127 0.05 11.11 2.79
C PHE A 127 -1.08 10.12 2.46
N SER A 128 -1.03 9.46 1.30
CA SER A 128 -1.95 8.38 0.93
C SER A 128 -1.86 7.18 1.91
N ASP A 129 -0.68 6.86 2.46
CA ASP A 129 -0.56 5.82 3.49
C ASP A 129 -1.27 6.23 4.80
N ILE A 130 -1.11 7.49 5.21
CA ILE A 130 -1.79 8.04 6.39
C ILE A 130 -3.31 8.07 6.17
N LEU A 131 -3.75 8.47 4.98
CA LEU A 131 -5.16 8.59 4.60
C LEU A 131 -5.85 7.23 4.62
N ARG A 132 -5.28 6.20 3.94
CA ARG A 132 -5.88 4.85 3.89
C ARG A 132 -6.06 4.23 5.26
N VAL A 133 -5.04 4.37 6.12
CA VAL A 133 -5.09 3.88 7.50
C VAL A 133 -6.18 4.61 8.28
N SER A 134 -6.27 5.93 8.16
CA SER A 134 -7.25 6.73 8.91
C SER A 134 -8.69 6.49 8.44
N LEU A 135 -8.91 6.32 7.14
CA LEU A 135 -10.22 5.96 6.59
C LEU A 135 -10.68 4.59 7.10
N LEU A 136 -9.81 3.59 7.00
CA LEU A 136 -10.12 2.23 7.42
C LEU A 136 -10.27 2.10 8.94
N ALA A 137 -9.47 2.81 9.72
CA ALA A 137 -9.62 2.87 11.17
C ALA A 137 -10.98 3.44 11.58
N LYS A 138 -11.43 4.51 10.92
CA LYS A 138 -12.68 5.20 11.25
C LYS A 138 -13.91 4.48 10.70
N HIS A 139 -13.90 4.14 9.43
CA HIS A 139 -15.09 3.67 8.71
C HIS A 139 -15.10 2.17 8.45
N GLY A 140 -13.94 1.51 8.44
CA GLY A 140 -13.81 0.20 7.83
C GLY A 140 -13.96 0.27 6.30
N GLY A 141 -14.28 -0.87 5.69
CA GLY A 141 -14.43 -0.98 4.23
C GLY A 141 -13.16 -1.46 3.54
N ILE A 142 -13.02 -1.14 2.27
CA ILE A 142 -11.91 -1.58 1.42
C ILE A 142 -11.19 -0.36 0.86
N TRP A 143 -9.88 -0.34 0.93
CA TRP A 143 -9.03 0.57 0.18
C TRP A 143 -8.47 -0.15 -1.03
N LEU A 144 -8.64 0.45 -2.21
CA LEU A 144 -7.95 0.06 -3.44
C LEU A 144 -7.12 1.24 -3.94
N ASP A 145 -5.83 1.03 -4.15
CA ASP A 145 -5.04 2.03 -4.87
C ASP A 145 -5.67 2.27 -6.25
N SER A 146 -5.61 3.49 -6.74
CA SER A 146 -6.15 3.91 -8.04
C SER A 146 -5.55 3.19 -9.25
N THR A 147 -4.54 2.35 -9.05
CA THR A 147 -3.91 1.50 -10.07
C THR A 147 -4.23 0.02 -9.89
N VAL A 148 -5.26 -0.33 -9.14
CA VAL A 148 -5.78 -1.70 -9.04
C VAL A 148 -6.83 -1.90 -10.12
N PHE A 149 -6.59 -2.86 -11.01
CA PHE A 149 -7.54 -3.31 -12.02
C PHE A 149 -8.18 -4.62 -11.58
N LEU A 150 -9.50 -4.70 -11.67
CA LEU A 150 -10.28 -5.89 -11.37
C LEU A 150 -10.82 -6.49 -12.67
N SER A 151 -10.44 -7.72 -13.01
CA SER A 151 -10.99 -8.46 -14.14
C SER A 151 -12.24 -9.28 -13.78
N ALA A 152 -12.45 -9.54 -12.47
CA ALA A 152 -13.66 -10.14 -11.90
C ALA A 152 -13.95 -9.52 -10.51
N PRO A 153 -15.10 -9.83 -9.89
CA PRO A 153 -15.40 -9.39 -8.51
C PRO A 153 -14.32 -9.79 -7.51
N LEU A 154 -14.20 -9.01 -6.42
CA LEU A 154 -13.26 -9.32 -5.35
C LEU A 154 -13.57 -10.70 -4.75
N PRO A 155 -12.54 -11.54 -4.49
CA PRO A 155 -12.73 -12.87 -3.93
C PRO A 155 -13.20 -12.82 -2.47
N LYS A 156 -13.83 -13.91 -2.00
CA LYS A 156 -14.36 -14.01 -0.64
C LYS A 156 -13.29 -13.86 0.43
N GLU A 157 -12.08 -14.29 0.18
CA GLU A 157 -10.92 -14.10 1.05
C GLU A 157 -10.69 -12.62 1.39
N VAL A 158 -11.05 -11.72 0.48
CA VAL A 158 -11.00 -10.28 0.70
C VAL A 158 -12.30 -9.77 1.33
N THR A 159 -13.46 -10.13 0.76
CA THR A 159 -14.74 -9.51 1.14
C THR A 159 -15.25 -9.95 2.51
N ASP A 160 -15.00 -11.20 2.91
CA ASP A 160 -15.53 -11.79 4.14
C ASP A 160 -14.56 -11.62 5.33
N ALA A 161 -13.29 -11.28 5.08
CA ALA A 161 -12.30 -11.09 6.13
C ALA A 161 -12.61 -9.90 7.04
N ASP A 162 -12.28 -9.99 8.30
CA ASP A 162 -12.31 -8.85 9.24
C ASP A 162 -11.19 -7.85 8.93
N PHE A 163 -10.06 -8.38 8.50
CA PHE A 163 -8.92 -7.64 7.98
C PHE A 163 -8.29 -8.44 6.83
N PHE A 164 -7.89 -7.75 5.77
CA PHE A 164 -7.13 -8.30 4.67
C PHE A 164 -6.06 -7.33 4.20
N ALA A 165 -4.86 -7.87 3.93
CA ALA A 165 -3.81 -7.23 3.16
C ALA A 165 -3.02 -8.33 2.43
N TYR A 166 -2.61 -8.09 1.18
CA TYR A 166 -1.74 -9.03 0.49
C TYR A 166 -0.46 -9.26 1.27
N ARG A 167 -0.09 -10.53 1.47
CA ARG A 167 1.21 -10.87 2.00
C ARG A 167 2.29 -10.63 0.95
N CYS A 168 3.41 -10.09 1.39
CA CYS A 168 4.55 -9.88 0.51
C CYS A 168 5.55 -11.03 0.72
N HIS A 169 5.98 -11.66 -0.38
CA HIS A 169 7.03 -12.70 -0.34
C HIS A 169 8.45 -12.13 -0.19
N SER A 170 8.57 -10.86 0.15
CA SER A 170 9.86 -10.21 0.38
C SER A 170 10.33 -10.47 1.81
N GLU A 171 11.59 -10.86 1.98
CA GLU A 171 12.24 -11.06 3.29
C GLU A 171 12.20 -9.83 4.24
N HIS A 172 11.69 -8.68 3.76
CA HIS A 172 11.83 -7.40 4.46
C HIS A 172 10.51 -6.67 4.70
N ILE A 173 9.40 -7.16 4.15
CA ILE A 173 8.08 -6.53 4.22
C ILE A 173 7.03 -7.63 4.28
N SER A 174 6.20 -7.63 5.33
CA SER A 174 5.21 -8.70 5.53
C SER A 174 3.93 -8.52 4.70
N ASN A 175 3.60 -7.27 4.31
CA ASN A 175 2.36 -6.97 3.62
C ASN A 175 2.50 -5.88 2.55
N ASN A 176 1.51 -5.83 1.67
CA ASN A 176 1.29 -4.71 0.74
C ASN A 176 0.17 -3.80 1.25
N SER A 177 0.24 -2.50 0.91
CA SER A 177 -0.74 -1.50 1.37
C SER A 177 -1.72 -1.04 0.28
N TRP A 178 -1.57 -1.54 -0.95
CA TRP A 178 -2.37 -1.08 -2.09
C TRP A 178 -3.77 -1.71 -2.18
N LEU A 179 -4.02 -2.82 -1.50
CA LEU A 179 -5.33 -3.38 -1.22
C LEU A 179 -5.39 -3.71 0.26
N LEU A 180 -6.29 -3.05 0.97
CA LEU A 180 -6.56 -3.29 2.38
C LEU A 180 -8.06 -3.41 2.60
N LYS A 181 -8.51 -4.41 3.35
CA LYS A 181 -9.85 -4.46 3.89
C LYS A 181 -9.78 -4.45 5.40
N SER A 182 -10.70 -3.74 6.03
CA SER A 182 -10.77 -3.69 7.49
C SER A 182 -12.19 -3.43 7.95
N LYS A 183 -12.57 -4.01 9.10
CA LYS A 183 -13.68 -3.48 9.90
C LYS A 183 -13.28 -2.14 10.52
N SER A 184 -14.25 -1.29 10.84
CA SER A 184 -14.00 -0.06 11.59
C SER A 184 -13.42 -0.37 12.99
N ASN A 185 -12.57 0.51 13.50
CA ASN A 185 -11.87 0.34 14.78
C ASN A 185 -11.06 -0.97 14.91
N HIS A 186 -10.62 -1.54 13.80
CA HIS A 186 -9.81 -2.75 13.83
C HIS A 186 -8.44 -2.48 14.49
N PRO A 187 -7.96 -3.33 15.43
CA PRO A 187 -6.74 -3.08 16.17
C PRO A 187 -5.50 -2.82 15.32
N LEU A 188 -5.36 -3.53 14.19
CA LEU A 188 -4.25 -3.30 13.26
C LEU A 188 -4.29 -1.87 12.66
N MET A 189 -5.47 -1.37 12.28
CA MET A 189 -5.59 -0.02 11.70
C MET A 189 -5.44 1.08 12.75
N ILE A 190 -5.99 0.90 13.94
CA ILE A 190 -5.84 1.85 15.04
C ILE A 190 -4.38 1.98 15.46
N ASN A 191 -3.68 0.87 15.61
CA ASN A 191 -2.27 0.89 16.00
C ASN A 191 -1.38 1.45 14.89
N MET A 192 -1.65 1.14 13.62
CA MET A 192 -0.96 1.78 12.50
C MET A 192 -1.16 3.29 12.48
N GLN A 193 -2.40 3.77 12.73
CA GLN A 193 -2.68 5.20 12.81
C GLN A 193 -1.90 5.87 13.95
N ASN A 194 -1.88 5.25 15.13
CA ASN A 194 -1.14 5.74 16.29
C ASN A 194 0.37 5.87 16.00
N LEU A 195 0.97 4.87 15.36
CA LEU A 195 2.38 4.88 14.97
C LEU A 195 2.68 6.01 13.97
N LEU A 196 1.89 6.10 12.88
CA LEU A 196 2.08 7.12 11.85
C LEU A 196 1.88 8.54 12.40
N PHE A 197 0.83 8.75 13.22
CA PHE A 197 0.57 10.05 13.84
C PHE A 197 1.66 10.43 14.82
N THR A 198 2.11 9.50 15.67
CA THR A 198 3.18 9.76 16.65
C THR A 198 4.51 10.05 15.96
N TYR A 199 4.82 9.34 14.87
CA TYR A 199 5.98 9.62 14.04
C TYR A 199 5.92 11.06 13.51
N TRP A 200 4.87 11.43 12.79
CA TRP A 200 4.75 12.76 12.19
C TRP A 200 4.51 13.89 13.21
N LYS A 201 4.11 13.58 14.44
CA LYS A 201 4.13 14.58 15.52
C LYS A 201 5.57 15.00 15.86
N LYS A 202 6.52 14.07 15.81
CA LYS A 202 7.91 14.27 16.23
C LYS A 202 8.88 14.53 15.08
N GLU A 203 8.62 13.98 13.89
CA GLU A 203 9.55 14.02 12.76
C GLU A 203 9.10 14.99 11.66
N ASN A 204 10.07 15.62 10.99
CA ASN A 204 9.85 16.51 9.85
C ASN A 204 10.39 15.93 8.53
N ARG A 205 10.84 14.68 8.53
CA ARG A 205 11.41 14.00 7.37
C ARG A 205 10.98 12.54 7.34
N LEU A 206 10.76 12.01 6.16
CA LEU A 206 10.48 10.60 5.95
C LEU A 206 11.79 9.80 6.02
N ILE A 207 11.90 8.89 6.98
CA ILE A 207 13.11 8.07 7.18
C ILE A 207 13.30 7.03 6.06
N ASN A 208 12.18 6.47 5.56
CA ASN A 208 12.16 5.49 4.49
C ASN A 208 10.84 5.57 3.73
N TYR A 209 10.88 5.36 2.42
CA TYR A 209 9.70 5.27 1.57
C TYR A 209 8.70 4.21 2.07
N PHE A 210 9.20 3.09 2.61
CA PHE A 210 8.40 1.98 3.15
C PHE A 210 8.06 2.13 4.64
N LEU A 211 7.95 3.36 5.16
CA LEU A 211 7.65 3.60 6.58
C LEU A 211 6.41 2.86 7.07
N TYR A 212 5.32 2.85 6.27
CA TYR A 212 4.11 2.08 6.57
C TYR A 212 4.43 0.61 6.82
N HIS A 213 5.16 -0.02 5.92
CA HIS A 213 5.47 -1.45 5.99
C HIS A 213 6.39 -1.78 7.17
N ILE A 214 7.39 -0.93 7.43
CA ILE A 214 8.30 -1.11 8.58
C ILE A 214 7.53 -0.97 9.90
N PHE A 215 6.60 -0.03 9.99
CA PHE A 215 5.75 0.09 11.17
C PHE A 215 4.79 -1.08 11.31
N PHE A 216 4.25 -1.62 10.23
CA PHE A 216 3.40 -2.79 10.28
C PHE A 216 4.18 -4.00 10.82
N ASP A 217 5.40 -4.25 10.32
CA ASP A 217 6.26 -5.30 10.82
C ASP A 217 6.59 -5.11 12.32
N LEU A 218 6.99 -3.90 12.71
CA LEU A 218 7.29 -3.59 14.11
C LEU A 218 6.05 -3.76 15.02
N MET A 219 4.88 -3.39 14.52
CA MET A 219 3.62 -3.55 15.27
C MET A 219 3.31 -5.02 15.53
N ILE A 220 3.38 -5.89 14.51
CA ILE A 220 3.10 -7.33 14.69
C ILE A 220 4.20 -8.04 15.50
N GLU A 221 5.46 -7.57 15.42
CA GLU A 221 6.57 -8.10 16.20
C GLU A 221 6.48 -7.72 17.70
N ASN A 222 5.76 -6.66 18.07
CA ASN A 222 5.78 -6.08 19.42
C ASN A 222 4.39 -5.91 20.07
N ASN A 223 3.33 -6.43 19.45
CA ASN A 223 1.97 -6.42 20.03
C ASN A 223 1.28 -7.74 19.73
N GLN A 224 1.03 -8.53 20.80
CA GLN A 224 0.49 -9.88 20.65
C GLN A 224 -0.90 -9.88 20.01
N GLN A 225 -1.79 -8.94 20.36
CA GLN A 225 -3.12 -8.84 19.74
C GLN A 225 -3.00 -8.61 18.23
N CYS A 226 -2.11 -7.72 17.81
CA CYS A 226 -1.89 -7.45 16.38
C CYS A 226 -1.27 -8.66 15.66
N PHE A 227 -0.35 -9.36 16.30
CA PHE A 227 0.23 -10.60 15.77
C PHE A 227 -0.84 -11.67 15.53
N ASP A 228 -1.68 -11.95 16.54
CA ASP A 228 -2.72 -12.97 16.46
C ASP A 228 -3.76 -12.64 15.37
N LEU A 229 -4.13 -11.37 15.22
CA LEU A 229 -5.05 -10.91 14.18
C LEU A 229 -4.41 -11.02 12.79
N TRP A 230 -3.12 -10.71 12.66
CA TRP A 230 -2.40 -10.87 11.40
C TRP A 230 -2.29 -12.34 10.99
N GLN A 231 -2.05 -13.26 11.93
CA GLN A 231 -2.00 -14.69 11.63
C GLN A 231 -3.34 -15.24 11.10
N LYS A 232 -4.47 -14.66 11.53
CA LYS A 232 -5.82 -15.02 11.06
C LYS A 232 -6.19 -14.43 9.69
N THR A 233 -5.39 -13.50 9.18
CA THR A 233 -5.64 -12.86 7.88
C THR A 233 -5.53 -13.89 6.75
N PRO A 234 -6.54 -14.00 5.86
CA PRO A 234 -6.47 -14.87 4.70
C PRO A 234 -5.26 -14.57 3.81
N VAL A 235 -4.78 -15.58 3.10
CA VAL A 235 -3.62 -15.46 2.21
C VAL A 235 -4.06 -15.80 0.78
N LEU A 236 -3.80 -14.91 -0.16
CA LEU A 236 -3.87 -15.18 -1.58
C LEU A 236 -2.46 -15.48 -2.11
N PHE A 237 -2.33 -16.56 -2.87
CA PHE A 237 -1.07 -17.03 -3.45
C PHE A 237 -1.08 -16.77 -4.96
N ASP A 238 -1.22 -15.51 -5.36
CA ASP A 238 -1.29 -15.09 -6.74
C ASP A 238 -0.24 -14.02 -7.07
N ASP A 239 0.15 -13.93 -8.34
CA ASP A 239 1.03 -12.87 -8.83
C ASP A 239 0.24 -11.74 -9.47
N CYS A 240 -0.24 -10.82 -8.65
CA CYS A 240 -1.00 -9.66 -9.07
C CYS A 240 -0.23 -8.66 -9.96
N TYR A 241 1.07 -8.85 -10.19
CA TYR A 241 1.91 -7.99 -11.04
C TYR A 241 2.12 -8.52 -12.45
N LYS A 242 1.66 -9.74 -12.76
CA LYS A 242 1.88 -10.36 -14.08
C LYS A 242 1.32 -9.55 -15.25
N LEU A 243 0.15 -8.94 -15.11
CA LEU A 243 -0.42 -8.11 -16.18
C LEU A 243 0.49 -6.88 -16.45
N GLU A 244 0.93 -6.18 -15.41
CA GLU A 244 1.82 -5.02 -15.55
C GLU A 244 3.16 -5.41 -16.17
N ALA A 245 3.74 -6.54 -15.75
CA ALA A 245 4.99 -7.05 -16.29
C ALA A 245 4.92 -7.33 -17.81
N ASN A 246 3.73 -7.65 -18.33
CA ASN A 246 3.49 -7.92 -19.75
C ASN A 246 2.96 -6.72 -20.55
N PHE A 247 2.81 -5.53 -19.98
CA PHE A 247 2.22 -4.36 -20.66
C PHE A 247 2.82 -4.05 -22.03
N PHE A 248 4.12 -4.27 -22.20
CA PHE A 248 4.84 -3.94 -23.42
C PHE A 248 5.16 -5.16 -24.31
N THR A 249 4.62 -6.34 -23.97
CA THR A 249 4.71 -7.51 -24.85
C THR A 249 3.54 -7.55 -25.81
N PRO A 250 3.68 -8.22 -26.98
CA PRO A 250 2.55 -8.48 -27.87
C PRO A 250 1.43 -9.21 -27.13
N TYR A 251 0.20 -8.78 -27.38
CA TYR A 251 -0.98 -9.44 -26.77
C TYR A 251 -1.14 -10.86 -27.30
N SER A 252 -1.42 -11.79 -26.40
CA SER A 252 -1.84 -13.13 -26.69
C SER A 252 -3.07 -13.45 -25.82
N ARG A 253 -4.12 -14.00 -26.43
CA ARG A 253 -5.35 -14.40 -25.74
C ARG A 253 -5.05 -15.50 -24.73
N GLU A 254 -4.19 -16.45 -25.10
CA GLU A 254 -3.76 -17.56 -24.25
C GLU A 254 -3.02 -17.07 -23.02
N LEU A 255 -2.08 -16.13 -23.19
CA LEU A 255 -1.35 -15.53 -22.07
C LEU A 255 -2.29 -14.72 -21.17
N TRP A 256 -3.24 -13.99 -21.74
CA TRP A 256 -4.27 -13.29 -20.94
C TRP A 256 -5.10 -14.29 -20.11
N GLN A 257 -5.56 -15.39 -20.71
CA GLN A 257 -6.31 -16.42 -20.00
C GLN A 257 -5.50 -17.01 -18.84
N GLN A 258 -4.21 -17.28 -19.03
CA GLN A 258 -3.31 -17.76 -17.97
C GLN A 258 -3.18 -16.73 -16.83
N ILE A 259 -2.93 -15.45 -17.16
CA ILE A 259 -2.83 -14.37 -16.17
C ILE A 259 -4.14 -14.25 -15.38
N ASN A 260 -5.27 -14.25 -16.07
CA ASN A 260 -6.59 -14.05 -15.47
C ASN A 260 -7.08 -15.27 -14.66
N ALA A 261 -6.64 -16.47 -15.01
CA ALA A 261 -6.91 -17.68 -14.23
C ALA A 261 -6.12 -17.73 -12.93
N GLU A 262 -4.95 -17.12 -12.89
CA GLU A 262 -4.11 -17.06 -11.69
C GLU A 262 -4.59 -15.98 -10.71
N THR A 263 -4.95 -14.79 -11.20
CA THR A 263 -5.48 -13.70 -10.38
C THR A 263 -6.48 -12.86 -11.14
N THR A 264 -7.49 -12.37 -10.41
CA THR A 264 -8.45 -11.38 -10.93
C THR A 264 -8.20 -9.98 -10.38
N ILE A 265 -7.18 -9.82 -9.56
CA ILE A 265 -6.75 -8.55 -8.96
C ILE A 265 -5.36 -8.21 -9.52
N HIS A 266 -5.26 -7.16 -10.32
CA HIS A 266 -4.01 -6.78 -10.97
C HIS A 266 -3.52 -5.45 -10.45
N LYS A 267 -2.30 -5.43 -9.86
CA LYS A 267 -1.63 -4.19 -9.46
C LYS A 267 -0.84 -3.64 -10.63
N LEU A 268 -1.21 -2.45 -11.08
CA LEU A 268 -0.64 -1.80 -12.25
C LEU A 268 0.17 -0.54 -11.87
N SER A 269 0.85 0.03 -12.87
CA SER A 269 1.49 1.34 -12.80
C SER A 269 1.06 2.19 -13.99
N TYR A 270 0.92 3.50 -13.77
CA TYR A 270 0.78 4.48 -14.85
C TYR A 270 2.10 5.22 -15.14
N LYS A 271 3.17 4.92 -14.38
CA LYS A 271 4.48 5.57 -14.50
C LYS A 271 5.40 4.74 -15.38
N TYR A 272 5.16 4.73 -16.66
CA TYR A 272 6.03 4.07 -17.63
C TYR A 272 6.59 5.09 -18.63
N LYS A 273 7.81 4.82 -19.11
CA LYS A 273 8.51 5.68 -20.09
C LYS A 273 8.28 5.24 -21.53
N LYS A 274 7.91 3.96 -21.73
CA LYS A 274 7.67 3.39 -23.06
C LYS A 274 6.28 3.77 -23.55
N GLN A 275 6.16 4.08 -24.84
CA GLN A 275 4.85 4.22 -25.49
C GLN A 275 4.21 2.84 -25.70
N PRO A 276 2.87 2.74 -25.63
CA PRO A 276 2.17 1.52 -26.01
C PRO A 276 2.54 1.13 -27.43
N GLN A 277 2.96 -0.12 -27.62
CA GLN A 277 3.20 -0.66 -28.96
C GLN A 277 1.88 -1.18 -29.55
N PRO A 278 1.71 -1.14 -30.89
CA PRO A 278 0.54 -1.77 -31.54
C PRO A 278 0.39 -3.22 -31.10
N ASN A 279 -0.86 -3.60 -30.79
CA ASN A 279 -1.22 -4.94 -30.31
C ASN A 279 -0.52 -5.39 -29.02
N SER A 280 0.00 -4.46 -28.19
CA SER A 280 0.54 -4.80 -26.87
C SER A 280 -0.56 -4.98 -25.83
N PHE A 281 -0.24 -5.69 -24.74
CA PHE A 281 -1.17 -5.80 -23.60
C PHE A 281 -1.65 -4.44 -23.08
N LEU A 282 -0.76 -3.43 -23.02
CA LEU A 282 -1.13 -2.08 -22.60
C LEU A 282 -2.15 -1.44 -23.55
N GLN A 283 -1.97 -1.58 -24.87
CA GLN A 283 -2.95 -1.05 -25.83
C GLN A 283 -4.30 -1.75 -25.68
N MET A 284 -4.31 -3.10 -25.63
CA MET A 284 -5.53 -3.89 -25.48
C MET A 284 -6.26 -3.54 -24.16
N PHE A 285 -5.50 -3.33 -23.07
CA PHE A 285 -6.03 -2.83 -21.79
C PHE A 285 -6.70 -1.47 -21.94
N LEU A 286 -6.01 -0.49 -22.54
CA LEU A 286 -6.53 0.87 -22.72
C LEU A 286 -7.77 0.92 -23.61
N GLU A 287 -7.87 0.03 -24.59
CA GLU A 287 -9.00 -0.10 -25.51
C GLU A 287 -10.15 -1.01 -24.97
N ASN A 288 -10.05 -1.55 -23.75
CA ASN A 288 -10.98 -2.52 -23.16
C ASN A 288 -11.11 -3.83 -23.99
N LYS A 289 -10.04 -4.27 -24.62
CA LYS A 289 -10.00 -5.45 -25.48
C LYS A 289 -9.31 -6.67 -24.85
N LEU A 290 -8.99 -6.62 -23.56
CA LEU A 290 -8.48 -7.81 -22.87
C LEU A 290 -9.57 -8.88 -22.82
N GLY A 291 -9.26 -10.08 -23.37
CA GLY A 291 -10.19 -11.21 -23.41
C GLY A 291 -11.16 -11.24 -24.60
N VAL A 292 -11.08 -10.27 -25.50
CA VAL A 292 -11.84 -10.25 -26.76
C VAL A 292 -11.14 -11.04 -27.86
#